data_38174151fa348c85cf9cc35322daf2b6
#
_entry.id   38174151fa348c85cf9cc35322daf2b6
#
_cell.length_a   1.000
_cell.length_b   1.000
_cell.length_c   1.000
_cell.angle_alpha   90.00
_cell.angle_beta   90.00
_cell.angle_gamma   90.00
#
_symmetry.space_group_name_H-M   'P 1'
#
loop_
_entity.id
_entity.type
_entity.pdbx_description
1 polymer ?
#
loop_
_entity_poly.entity_id
_entity_poly.type
_entity_poly.pdbx_seq_one_letter_code
_entity_poly.pdbx_strand_id
1 'polypeptide(L)'
;MTSSSSRSINAPAVVGVSLWVGLTVVFSHWMGQQAHRWLPVQASTAAPLVDDLFSFETSIGTFVFVGVVSVMLWVMLFNRAEKYDDSDAVPIEGNTRLEIIWTAVPFVLVMAIAFYTIRATSELGVLGPMEHIHPRNQQEELGGYPGDRLPAEQVEVIARQWSWEFRYPNGNVSSTELHLAVDQPVTFRLVSEDVLHGFYIPAFRIKQDVIPGRAIDLNITPTREGVYRLRDSQFSGTWFAANQADVVVESDEVHRAWLEQAARAPLQPGLTLAVSEYATRQARPNPGWATVPPAPPPQVNVPGSPDQPHDA
;
A
#
# COMPACT_ATOMS: atom_id res chain seq x y z
N MET A 1 48.42 44.31 -2.51
CA MET A 1 47.77 44.17 -3.83
C MET A 1 47.59 42.71 -4.15
N THR A 2 46.46 42.15 -3.77
CA THR A 2 46.11 40.75 -4.05
C THR A 2 45.36 40.72 -5.39
N SER A 3 46.02 40.25 -6.44
CA SER A 3 45.38 40.03 -7.74
C SER A 3 44.28 38.97 -7.59
N SER A 4 43.05 39.35 -7.71
CA SER A 4 41.90 38.46 -7.84
C SER A 4 41.98 37.83 -9.23
N SER A 5 42.56 36.64 -9.31
CA SER A 5 42.47 35.80 -10.51
C SER A 5 41.00 35.42 -10.70
N SER A 6 40.34 36.10 -11.63
CA SER A 6 39.02 35.67 -12.11
C SER A 6 39.23 34.32 -12.82
N ARG A 7 38.91 33.20 -12.15
CA ARG A 7 38.83 31.90 -12.81
C ARG A 7 37.78 32.00 -13.92
N SER A 8 38.24 32.05 -15.14
CA SER A 8 37.38 31.95 -16.34
C SER A 8 36.61 30.64 -16.24
N ILE A 9 35.29 30.70 -16.27
CA ILE A 9 34.43 29.53 -16.30
C ILE A 9 34.80 28.73 -17.55
N ASN A 10 35.20 27.49 -17.37
CA ASN A 10 35.59 26.61 -18.48
C ASN A 10 34.31 26.22 -19.27
N ALA A 11 34.02 26.94 -20.35
CA ALA A 11 32.79 26.79 -21.13
C ALA A 11 32.49 25.31 -21.53
N PRO A 12 33.49 24.52 -22.04
CA PRO A 12 33.24 23.11 -22.36
C PRO A 12 32.85 22.27 -21.12
N ALA A 13 33.37 22.55 -19.92
CA ALA A 13 32.99 21.85 -18.70
C ALA A 13 31.54 22.18 -18.30
N VAL A 14 31.14 23.43 -18.41
CA VAL A 14 29.76 23.85 -18.14
C VAL A 14 28.79 23.16 -19.11
N VAL A 15 29.10 23.13 -20.39
CA VAL A 15 28.30 22.44 -21.41
C VAL A 15 28.20 20.94 -21.09
N GLY A 16 29.34 20.29 -20.77
CA GLY A 16 29.36 18.86 -20.41
C GLY A 16 28.49 18.53 -19.21
N VAL A 17 28.60 19.31 -18.13
CA VAL A 17 27.76 19.14 -16.92
C VAL A 17 26.29 19.39 -17.24
N SER A 18 25.95 20.42 -18.00
CA SER A 18 24.58 20.72 -18.39
C SER A 18 23.94 19.60 -19.21
N LEU A 19 24.68 19.06 -20.18
CA LEU A 19 24.25 17.91 -20.98
C LEU A 19 24.03 16.67 -20.09
N TRP A 20 24.98 16.38 -19.21
CA TRP A 20 24.84 15.26 -18.27
C TRP A 20 23.62 15.41 -17.34
N VAL A 21 23.40 16.59 -16.78
CA VAL A 21 22.19 16.87 -15.96
C VAL A 21 20.93 16.69 -16.79
N GLY A 22 20.88 17.22 -18.02
CA GLY A 22 19.75 17.07 -18.93
C GLY A 22 19.45 15.58 -19.24
N LEU A 23 20.47 14.79 -19.54
CA LEU A 23 20.32 13.34 -19.78
C LEU A 23 19.83 12.62 -18.52
N THR A 24 20.35 12.98 -17.35
CA THR A 24 19.92 12.39 -16.09
C THR A 24 18.45 12.71 -15.79
N VAL A 25 17.98 13.93 -16.04
CA VAL A 25 16.57 14.32 -15.90
C VAL A 25 15.68 13.50 -16.82
N VAL A 26 16.05 13.38 -18.11
CA VAL A 26 15.28 12.58 -19.08
C VAL A 26 15.22 11.11 -18.67
N PHE A 27 16.35 10.54 -18.25
CA PHE A 27 16.42 9.16 -17.79
C PHE A 27 15.59 8.94 -16.52
N SER A 28 15.66 9.86 -15.56
CA SER A 28 14.91 9.79 -14.31
C SER A 28 13.40 9.87 -14.55
N HIS A 29 12.96 10.76 -15.43
CA HIS A 29 11.56 10.83 -15.84
C HIS A 29 11.11 9.54 -16.53
N TRP A 30 11.91 9.00 -17.44
CA TRP A 30 11.63 7.71 -18.08
C TRP A 30 11.49 6.57 -17.04
N MET A 31 12.40 6.50 -16.06
CA MET A 31 12.31 5.51 -14.97
C MET A 31 11.02 5.65 -14.15
N GLY A 32 10.61 6.87 -13.82
CA GLY A 32 9.33 7.11 -13.16
C GLY A 32 8.16 6.59 -13.99
N GLN A 33 8.15 6.80 -15.30
CA GLN A 33 7.12 6.24 -16.17
C GLN A 33 7.11 4.69 -16.20
N GLN A 34 8.28 4.05 -16.08
CA GLN A 34 8.36 2.60 -15.98
C GLN A 34 7.80 2.08 -14.64
N ALA A 35 7.84 2.89 -13.57
CA ALA A 35 7.38 2.50 -12.25
C ALA A 35 5.89 2.09 -12.22
N HIS A 36 5.04 2.67 -13.04
CA HIS A 36 3.64 2.23 -13.21
C HIS A 36 3.50 0.76 -13.60
N ARG A 37 4.49 0.19 -14.30
CA ARG A 37 4.48 -1.21 -14.75
C ARG A 37 4.94 -2.20 -13.69
N TRP A 38 5.52 -1.72 -12.59
CA TRP A 38 6.01 -2.56 -11.49
C TRP A 38 4.89 -2.91 -10.51
N LEU A 39 3.81 -2.16 -10.55
CA LEU A 39 2.68 -2.29 -9.65
C LEU A 39 1.59 -3.20 -10.27
N PRO A 40 0.76 -3.86 -9.44
CA PRO A 40 -0.38 -4.62 -9.93
C PRO A 40 -1.34 -3.77 -10.77
N VAL A 41 -2.29 -4.42 -11.43
CA VAL A 41 -3.35 -3.74 -12.17
C VAL A 41 -4.11 -2.75 -11.26
N GLN A 42 -4.44 -1.59 -11.79
CA GLN A 42 -5.27 -0.60 -11.09
C GLN A 42 -6.74 -1.05 -11.12
N ALA A 43 -7.36 -1.12 -9.96
CA ALA A 43 -8.74 -1.58 -9.84
C ALA A 43 -9.57 -0.76 -8.84
N SER A 44 -9.12 0.43 -8.47
CA SER A 44 -9.87 1.39 -7.66
C SER A 44 -9.60 2.82 -8.07
N THR A 45 -10.44 3.76 -7.65
CA THR A 45 -10.24 5.20 -7.87
C THR A 45 -8.98 5.74 -7.18
N ALA A 46 -8.52 5.09 -6.10
CA ALA A 46 -7.30 5.46 -5.39
C ALA A 46 -6.01 5.04 -6.12
N ALA A 47 -6.07 3.96 -6.92
CA ALA A 47 -4.89 3.36 -7.52
C ALA A 47 -4.10 4.30 -8.44
N PRO A 48 -4.70 5.08 -9.35
CA PRO A 48 -3.96 6.04 -10.17
C PRO A 48 -3.21 7.09 -9.36
N LEU A 49 -3.84 7.64 -8.32
CA LEU A 49 -3.23 8.68 -7.47
C LEU A 49 -1.98 8.18 -6.74
N VAL A 50 -2.05 6.96 -6.22
CA VAL A 50 -0.91 6.31 -5.54
C VAL A 50 0.21 5.99 -6.55
N ASP A 51 -0.14 5.48 -7.73
CA ASP A 51 0.82 5.13 -8.77
C ASP A 51 1.52 6.38 -9.34
N ASP A 52 0.82 7.50 -9.50
CA ASP A 52 1.38 8.77 -9.93
C ASP A 52 2.35 9.33 -8.87
N LEU A 53 2.00 9.26 -7.59
CA LEU A 53 2.90 9.63 -6.50
C LEU A 53 4.16 8.75 -6.51
N PHE A 54 4.01 7.45 -6.64
CA PHE A 54 5.13 6.51 -6.72
C PHE A 54 6.03 6.75 -7.93
N SER A 55 5.45 7.07 -9.09
CA SER A 55 6.17 7.47 -10.31
C SER A 55 7.00 8.74 -10.08
N PHE A 56 6.40 9.75 -9.45
CA PHE A 56 7.08 10.99 -9.11
C PHE A 56 8.25 10.76 -8.15
N GLU A 57 8.05 10.03 -7.08
CA GLU A 57 9.09 9.68 -6.11
C GLU A 57 10.22 8.85 -6.73
N THR A 58 9.87 7.90 -7.60
CA THR A 58 10.85 7.10 -8.35
C THR A 58 11.69 7.98 -9.28
N SER A 59 11.09 8.97 -9.91
CA SER A 59 11.83 9.92 -10.77
C SER A 59 12.87 10.71 -9.97
N ILE A 60 12.47 11.24 -8.82
CA ILE A 60 13.35 11.98 -7.91
C ILE A 60 14.46 11.08 -7.36
N GLY A 61 14.10 9.91 -6.85
CA GLY A 61 15.06 8.93 -6.32
C GLY A 61 16.10 8.51 -7.35
N THR A 62 15.67 8.28 -8.60
CA THR A 62 16.56 7.96 -9.71
C THR A 62 17.51 9.11 -10.02
N PHE A 63 17.00 10.34 -10.04
CA PHE A 63 17.85 11.53 -10.29
C PHE A 63 18.94 11.67 -9.24
N VAL A 64 18.58 11.57 -7.96
CA VAL A 64 19.53 11.67 -6.86
C VAL A 64 20.53 10.51 -6.89
N PHE A 65 20.05 9.28 -7.09
CA PHE A 65 20.91 8.09 -7.15
C PHE A 65 21.93 8.17 -8.29
N VAL A 66 21.47 8.45 -9.51
CA VAL A 66 22.37 8.57 -10.69
C VAL A 66 23.34 9.72 -10.48
N GLY A 67 22.87 10.85 -9.92
CA GLY A 67 23.71 12.01 -9.61
C GLY A 67 24.85 11.65 -8.68
N VAL A 68 24.55 11.06 -7.53
CA VAL A 68 25.55 10.67 -6.54
C VAL A 68 26.51 9.62 -7.09
N VAL A 69 25.99 8.56 -7.72
CA VAL A 69 26.82 7.48 -8.28
C VAL A 69 27.74 8.01 -9.37
N SER A 70 27.26 8.90 -10.24
CA SER A 70 28.08 9.48 -11.31
C SER A 70 29.24 10.31 -10.75
N VAL A 71 28.99 11.13 -9.72
CA VAL A 71 30.05 11.93 -9.08
C VAL A 71 31.05 11.00 -8.38
N MET A 72 30.60 9.98 -7.68
CA MET A 72 31.47 9.00 -7.03
C MET A 72 32.36 8.28 -8.07
N LEU A 73 31.78 7.79 -9.15
CA LEU A 73 32.52 7.12 -10.22
C LEU A 73 33.52 8.07 -10.88
N TRP A 74 33.13 9.33 -11.13
CA TRP A 74 34.02 10.33 -11.65
C TRP A 74 35.26 10.53 -10.77
N VAL A 75 35.04 10.72 -9.46
CA VAL A 75 36.14 10.91 -8.49
C VAL A 75 37.05 9.68 -8.46
N MET A 76 36.47 8.47 -8.40
CA MET A 76 37.23 7.22 -8.36
C MET A 76 38.09 7.00 -9.61
N LEU A 77 37.63 7.41 -10.78
CA LEU A 77 38.32 7.17 -12.06
C LEU A 77 39.37 8.24 -12.39
N PHE A 78 39.07 9.50 -12.08
CA PHE A 78 39.85 10.64 -12.54
C PHE A 78 40.61 11.39 -11.44
N ASN A 79 40.25 11.22 -10.17
CA ASN A 79 40.85 11.95 -9.05
C ASN A 79 41.57 11.02 -8.04
N ARG A 80 42.04 9.86 -8.49
CA ARG A 80 42.83 8.96 -7.64
C ARG A 80 44.28 9.39 -7.59
N ALA A 81 44.92 9.22 -6.43
CA ALA A 81 46.34 9.41 -6.25
C ALA A 81 47.17 8.45 -7.14
N GLU A 82 48.39 8.83 -7.50
CA GLU A 82 49.33 7.96 -8.18
C GLU A 82 49.76 6.79 -7.27
N LYS A 83 50.19 5.68 -7.89
CA LYS A 83 50.42 4.40 -7.18
C LYS A 83 51.43 4.48 -6.02
N TYR A 84 52.33 5.44 -6.00
CA TYR A 84 53.40 5.63 -5.00
C TYR A 84 53.38 7.04 -4.41
N ASP A 85 52.23 7.70 -4.43
CA ASP A 85 52.07 9.03 -3.83
C ASP A 85 51.68 8.85 -2.36
N ASP A 86 52.69 8.99 -1.48
CA ASP A 86 52.52 8.95 -0.03
C ASP A 86 52.40 10.35 0.61
N SER A 87 52.15 11.38 -0.21
CA SER A 87 51.98 12.76 0.26
C SER A 87 50.71 12.92 1.03
N ASP A 88 50.76 13.77 2.08
CA ASP A 88 49.57 14.14 2.81
C ASP A 88 48.57 14.88 1.93
N ALA A 89 47.29 14.55 2.08
CA ALA A 89 46.21 15.22 1.39
C ALA A 89 46.19 16.73 1.74
N VAL A 90 45.85 17.56 0.75
CA VAL A 90 45.69 19.01 0.97
C VAL A 90 44.64 19.22 2.07
N PRO A 91 44.97 19.97 3.15
CA PRO A 91 44.00 20.27 4.19
C PRO A 91 42.89 21.18 3.61
N ILE A 92 41.71 20.59 3.42
CA ILE A 92 40.55 21.32 2.89
C ILE A 92 39.75 21.77 4.12
N GLU A 93 39.68 23.07 4.35
CA GLU A 93 38.80 23.66 5.35
C GLU A 93 37.36 23.78 4.81
N GLY A 94 36.40 23.92 5.73
CA GLY A 94 34.97 24.02 5.39
C GLY A 94 34.66 25.14 4.39
N ASN A 95 33.59 24.95 3.63
CA ASN A 95 33.07 25.96 2.70
C ASN A 95 31.59 26.24 3.02
N THR A 96 31.34 27.33 3.76
CA THR A 96 30.01 27.69 4.24
C THR A 96 28.96 27.81 3.14
N ARG A 97 29.35 28.21 1.91
CA ARG A 97 28.42 28.27 0.78
C ARG A 97 27.96 26.86 0.34
N LEU A 98 28.90 25.93 0.27
CA LEU A 98 28.58 24.53 -0.03
C LEU A 98 27.74 23.89 1.09
N GLU A 99 28.08 24.20 2.34
CA GLU A 99 27.35 23.72 3.52
C GLU A 99 25.86 24.16 3.49
N ILE A 100 25.62 25.42 3.16
CA ILE A 100 24.25 25.93 3.00
C ILE A 100 23.53 25.22 1.83
N ILE A 101 24.20 25.05 0.69
CA ILE A 101 23.58 24.42 -0.49
C ILE A 101 23.20 22.97 -0.21
N TRP A 102 24.12 22.16 0.31
CA TRP A 102 23.82 20.74 0.54
C TRP A 102 22.85 20.50 1.71
N THR A 103 22.61 21.49 2.57
CA THR A 103 21.57 21.44 3.59
C THR A 103 20.22 21.93 3.04
N ALA A 104 20.22 23.05 2.30
CA ALA A 104 18.99 23.67 1.83
C ALA A 104 18.33 22.87 0.69
N VAL A 105 19.11 22.31 -0.23
CA VAL A 105 18.57 21.59 -1.39
C VAL A 105 17.79 20.33 -0.96
N PRO A 106 18.33 19.40 -0.13
CA PRO A 106 17.56 18.26 0.35
C PRO A 106 16.36 18.68 1.20
N PHE A 107 16.49 19.71 2.01
CA PHE A 107 15.37 20.23 2.82
C PHE A 107 14.20 20.68 1.94
N VAL A 108 14.47 21.52 0.92
CA VAL A 108 13.43 21.98 -0.02
C VAL A 108 12.82 20.81 -0.79
N LEU A 109 13.64 19.84 -1.21
CA LEU A 109 13.18 18.64 -1.89
C LEU A 109 12.21 17.81 -1.01
N VAL A 110 12.58 17.56 0.24
CA VAL A 110 11.73 16.83 1.20
C VAL A 110 10.42 17.58 1.45
N MET A 111 10.47 18.91 1.61
CA MET A 111 9.27 19.72 1.77
C MET A 111 8.35 19.66 0.53
N ALA A 112 8.92 19.65 -0.67
CA ALA A 112 8.15 19.52 -1.91
C ALA A 112 7.46 18.15 -2.01
N ILE A 113 8.18 17.07 -1.69
CA ILE A 113 7.62 15.71 -1.64
C ILE A 113 6.49 15.64 -0.59
N ALA A 114 6.74 16.13 0.63
CA ALA A 114 5.74 16.14 1.71
C ALA A 114 4.47 16.91 1.31
N PHE A 115 4.62 18.07 0.68
CA PHE A 115 3.49 18.86 0.20
C PHE A 115 2.68 18.12 -0.87
N TYR A 116 3.36 17.48 -1.84
CA TYR A 116 2.69 16.69 -2.87
C TYR A 116 1.97 15.47 -2.27
N THR A 117 2.63 14.76 -1.35
CA THR A 117 2.04 13.60 -0.64
C THR A 117 0.79 14.00 0.16
N ILE A 118 0.84 15.12 0.90
CA ILE A 118 -0.31 15.62 1.67
C ILE A 118 -1.48 15.94 0.72
N ARG A 119 -1.21 16.58 -0.42
CA ARG A 119 -2.26 16.85 -1.42
C ARG A 119 -2.86 15.57 -1.99
N ALA A 120 -2.02 14.63 -2.43
CA ALA A 120 -2.49 13.34 -2.94
C ALA A 120 -3.33 12.59 -1.89
N THR A 121 -2.89 12.56 -0.64
CA THR A 121 -3.62 11.93 0.46
C THR A 121 -4.97 12.60 0.74
N SER A 122 -5.02 13.95 0.67
CA SER A 122 -6.29 14.69 0.84
C SER A 122 -7.30 14.43 -0.29
N GLU A 123 -6.84 14.14 -1.49
CA GLU A 123 -7.68 13.78 -2.64
C GLU A 123 -8.17 12.32 -2.56
N LEU A 124 -7.43 11.46 -1.88
CA LEU A 124 -7.82 10.05 -1.72
C LEU A 124 -9.13 9.88 -0.97
N GLY A 125 -9.44 10.72 0.02
CA GLY A 125 -10.70 10.65 0.79
C GLY A 125 -11.00 9.28 1.41
N VAL A 126 -9.99 8.42 1.49
CA VAL A 126 -10.13 6.98 1.76
C VAL A 126 -10.41 6.69 3.22
N LEU A 127 -9.88 7.53 4.11
CA LEU A 127 -10.01 7.33 5.55
C LEU A 127 -11.24 8.06 6.06
N GLY A 128 -12.26 7.31 6.44
CA GLY A 128 -13.35 7.80 7.27
C GLY A 128 -12.87 8.17 8.69
N PRO A 129 -13.71 8.78 9.52
CA PRO A 129 -13.37 9.08 10.91
C PRO A 129 -13.08 7.79 11.68
N MET A 130 -11.93 7.75 12.38
CA MET A 130 -11.60 6.65 13.29
C MET A 130 -12.46 6.76 14.54
N GLU A 131 -13.39 5.82 14.72
CA GLU A 131 -14.24 5.74 15.89
C GLU A 131 -13.58 4.88 16.97
N HIS A 132 -13.42 5.43 18.17
CA HIS A 132 -13.16 4.63 19.35
C HIS A 132 -14.45 3.89 19.72
N ILE A 133 -14.42 2.58 19.86
CA ILE A 133 -15.58 1.80 20.31
C ILE A 133 -15.86 2.19 21.78
N HIS A 134 -16.67 3.23 21.96
CA HIS A 134 -17.39 3.42 23.20
C HIS A 134 -18.69 2.63 23.13
N PRO A 135 -19.17 2.05 24.25
CA PRO A 135 -20.44 1.34 24.26
C PRO A 135 -21.54 2.26 23.73
N ARG A 136 -22.25 1.74 22.76
CA ARG A 136 -23.28 2.33 21.90
C ARG A 136 -24.29 3.15 22.68
N ASN A 137 -24.07 4.44 22.80
CA ASN A 137 -25.12 5.43 23.08
C ASN A 137 -24.63 6.78 22.55
N GLN A 138 -24.90 7.04 21.28
CA GLN A 138 -25.29 8.35 20.75
C GLN A 138 -25.12 8.33 19.23
N GLN A 139 -26.22 8.63 18.55
CA GLN A 139 -26.23 9.06 17.16
C GLN A 139 -25.46 10.38 17.10
N GLU A 140 -24.18 10.33 16.71
CA GLU A 140 -23.44 11.51 16.31
C GLU A 140 -23.40 11.57 14.79
N GLU A 141 -23.90 12.71 14.29
CA GLU A 141 -23.92 13.09 12.90
C GLU A 141 -22.52 12.97 12.29
N LEU A 142 -22.44 12.21 11.21
CA LEU A 142 -21.28 12.12 10.32
C LEU A 142 -20.93 13.51 9.79
N GLY A 143 -19.85 14.09 10.29
CA GLY A 143 -19.24 15.29 9.72
C GLY A 143 -18.80 15.02 8.30
N GLY A 144 -19.51 15.61 7.32
CA GLY A 144 -19.31 15.39 5.91
C GLY A 144 -17.94 15.88 5.44
N TYR A 145 -17.24 15.04 4.69
CA TYR A 145 -16.21 15.45 3.76
C TYR A 145 -16.86 15.93 2.46
N PRO A 146 -16.26 16.90 1.74
CA PRO A 146 -16.83 17.43 0.51
C PRO A 146 -16.77 16.37 -0.60
N GLY A 147 -17.88 15.73 -0.84
CA GLY A 147 -18.06 14.66 -1.81
C GLY A 147 -19.28 13.81 -1.49
N ASP A 148 -20.30 14.39 -0.86
CA ASP A 148 -21.53 13.75 -0.37
C ASP A 148 -22.24 12.87 -1.43
N ARG A 149 -21.69 11.66 -1.62
CA ARG A 149 -22.52 10.50 -1.87
C ARG A 149 -22.30 9.58 -0.68
N LEU A 150 -23.32 9.40 0.16
CA LEU A 150 -23.36 8.32 1.11
C LEU A 150 -22.97 7.03 0.37
N PRO A 151 -22.06 6.22 0.89
CA PRO A 151 -21.68 4.97 0.24
C PRO A 151 -22.93 4.15 0.01
N ALA A 152 -23.10 3.66 -1.21
CA ALA A 152 -24.28 2.89 -1.59
C ALA A 152 -24.33 1.55 -0.85
N GLU A 153 -23.18 1.04 -0.40
CA GLU A 153 -23.05 -0.24 0.29
C GLU A 153 -22.12 -0.13 1.50
N GLN A 154 -22.47 -0.83 2.58
CA GLN A 154 -21.62 -0.99 3.75
C GLN A 154 -21.32 -2.48 3.94
N VAL A 155 -20.03 -2.83 4.09
CA VAL A 155 -19.58 -4.19 4.38
C VAL A 155 -18.78 -4.19 5.69
N GLU A 156 -19.24 -4.98 6.67
CA GLU A 156 -18.46 -5.21 7.87
C GLU A 156 -17.42 -6.30 7.60
N VAL A 157 -16.14 -5.98 7.83
CA VAL A 157 -15.00 -6.87 7.64
C VAL A 157 -14.50 -7.32 9.00
N ILE A 158 -14.64 -8.59 9.30
CA ILE A 158 -14.22 -9.16 10.58
C ILE A 158 -12.94 -9.98 10.34
N ALA A 159 -11.86 -9.55 11.00
CA ALA A 159 -10.58 -10.23 10.97
C ALA A 159 -10.39 -11.12 12.20
N ARG A 160 -9.94 -12.35 11.98
CA ARG A 160 -9.57 -13.33 13.02
C ARG A 160 -8.30 -14.07 12.63
N GLN A 161 -7.67 -14.75 13.57
CA GLN A 161 -6.58 -15.69 13.32
C GLN A 161 -7.16 -17.04 12.83
N TRP A 162 -7.10 -17.39 11.58
CA TRP A 162 -6.62 -16.73 10.35
C TRP A 162 -7.72 -16.84 9.32
N SER A 163 -8.69 -15.95 9.42
CA SER A 163 -9.84 -15.89 8.53
C SER A 163 -10.37 -14.48 8.37
N TRP A 164 -10.93 -14.21 7.22
CA TRP A 164 -11.70 -13.02 6.91
C TRP A 164 -13.17 -13.40 6.80
N GLU A 165 -14.06 -12.60 7.38
CA GLU A 165 -15.50 -12.71 7.23
C GLU A 165 -16.04 -11.35 6.77
N PHE A 166 -16.84 -11.36 5.73
CA PHE A 166 -17.45 -10.19 5.13
C PHE A 166 -18.95 -10.27 5.37
N ARG A 167 -19.52 -9.32 6.09
CA ARG A 167 -20.95 -9.23 6.37
C ARG A 167 -21.57 -8.07 5.62
N TYR A 168 -22.65 -8.37 4.92
CA TYR A 168 -23.44 -7.44 4.14
C TYR A 168 -24.75 -7.17 4.86
N PRO A 169 -24.87 -6.09 5.66
CA PRO A 169 -26.03 -5.86 6.54
C PRO A 169 -27.35 -5.79 5.79
N ASN A 170 -27.32 -5.20 4.59
CA ASN A 170 -28.53 -5.02 3.78
C ASN A 170 -29.12 -6.35 3.26
N GLY A 171 -28.28 -7.35 3.05
CA GLY A 171 -28.68 -8.67 2.52
C GLY A 171 -28.72 -9.79 3.56
N ASN A 172 -28.30 -9.53 4.82
CA ASN A 172 -28.09 -10.55 5.84
C ASN A 172 -27.20 -11.71 5.32
N VAL A 173 -26.14 -11.35 4.63
CA VAL A 173 -25.17 -12.27 4.01
C VAL A 173 -23.86 -12.24 4.76
N SER A 174 -23.28 -13.41 5.01
CA SER A 174 -21.89 -13.58 5.47
C SER A 174 -21.11 -14.43 4.45
N SER A 175 -19.87 -14.04 4.17
CA SER A 175 -19.01 -14.71 3.19
C SER A 175 -17.55 -14.65 3.62
N THR A 176 -16.76 -15.63 3.21
CA THR A 176 -15.28 -15.59 3.28
C THR A 176 -14.64 -15.03 2.01
N GLU A 177 -15.42 -14.74 1.01
CA GLU A 177 -15.05 -14.07 -0.24
C GLU A 177 -15.72 -12.71 -0.30
N LEU A 178 -14.97 -11.67 -0.68
CA LEU A 178 -15.48 -10.31 -0.76
C LEU A 178 -16.02 -10.03 -2.16
N HIS A 179 -17.32 -9.78 -2.28
CA HIS A 179 -17.97 -9.40 -3.52
C HIS A 179 -18.28 -7.91 -3.53
N LEU A 180 -18.01 -7.23 -4.65
CA LEU A 180 -18.17 -5.79 -4.81
C LEU A 180 -18.73 -5.47 -6.20
N ALA A 181 -19.60 -4.48 -6.28
CA ALA A 181 -20.05 -3.94 -7.56
C ALA A 181 -19.04 -2.94 -8.12
N VAL A 182 -18.72 -3.04 -9.42
CA VAL A 182 -17.86 -2.07 -10.12
C VAL A 182 -18.52 -0.68 -10.13
N ASP A 183 -17.68 0.36 -10.01
CA ASP A 183 -18.06 1.79 -10.00
C ASP A 183 -19.06 2.19 -8.88
N GLN A 184 -19.26 1.33 -7.87
CA GLN A 184 -20.07 1.63 -6.71
C GLN A 184 -19.19 1.92 -5.49
N PRO A 185 -19.40 3.09 -4.82
CA PRO A 185 -18.69 3.37 -3.56
C PRO A 185 -19.12 2.38 -2.47
N VAL A 186 -18.16 1.84 -1.73
CA VAL A 186 -18.39 0.96 -0.59
C VAL A 186 -17.65 1.47 0.63
N THR A 187 -18.28 1.39 1.80
CA THR A 187 -17.63 1.60 3.10
C THR A 187 -17.36 0.25 3.75
N PHE A 188 -16.10 -0.04 3.99
CA PHE A 188 -15.70 -1.16 4.84
C PHE A 188 -15.62 -0.71 6.29
N ARG A 189 -16.32 -1.41 7.18
CA ARG A 189 -16.15 -1.29 8.62
C ARG A 189 -15.24 -2.41 9.10
N LEU A 190 -13.97 -2.08 9.35
CA LEU A 190 -12.93 -3.04 9.71
C LEU A 190 -12.92 -3.27 11.22
N VAL A 191 -13.06 -4.53 11.65
CA VAL A 191 -13.06 -4.96 13.05
C VAL A 191 -12.15 -6.17 13.23
N SER A 192 -11.28 -6.15 14.25
CA SER A 192 -10.54 -7.33 14.68
C SER A 192 -11.10 -7.87 15.98
N GLU A 193 -11.29 -9.18 16.05
CA GLU A 193 -11.77 -9.88 17.27
C GLU A 193 -10.63 -10.36 18.19
N ASP A 194 -9.40 -10.41 17.68
CA ASP A 194 -8.28 -11.00 18.42
C ASP A 194 -7.01 -10.14 18.41
N VAL A 195 -6.24 -10.14 17.33
CA VAL A 195 -4.95 -9.47 17.23
C VAL A 195 -4.95 -8.40 16.13
N LEU A 196 -3.82 -7.71 15.96
CA LEU A 196 -3.63 -6.78 14.86
C LEU A 196 -3.58 -7.54 13.52
N HIS A 197 -4.39 -7.12 12.56
CA HIS A 197 -4.39 -7.59 11.17
C HIS A 197 -4.15 -6.44 10.21
N GLY A 198 -3.82 -6.75 8.98
CA GLY A 198 -3.64 -5.76 7.93
C GLY A 198 -4.52 -6.04 6.71
N PHE A 199 -5.59 -5.27 6.55
CA PHE A 199 -6.45 -5.33 5.37
C PHE A 199 -5.72 -4.71 4.17
N TYR A 200 -5.25 -5.56 3.24
CA TYR A 200 -4.45 -5.11 2.11
C TYR A 200 -4.91 -5.73 0.80
N ILE A 201 -5.40 -4.89 -0.11
CA ILE A 201 -5.76 -5.27 -1.47
C ILE A 201 -4.80 -4.55 -2.44
N PRO A 202 -3.74 -5.24 -2.93
CA PRO A 202 -2.72 -4.62 -3.77
C PRO A 202 -3.24 -3.92 -5.02
N ALA A 203 -4.26 -4.50 -5.68
CA ALA A 203 -4.87 -3.93 -6.88
C ALA A 203 -5.63 -2.61 -6.62
N PHE A 204 -6.06 -2.39 -5.37
CA PHE A 204 -6.74 -1.17 -4.95
C PHE A 204 -5.77 -0.12 -4.37
N ARG A 205 -4.49 -0.46 -4.17
CA ARG A 205 -3.47 0.36 -3.48
C ARG A 205 -3.86 0.75 -2.06
N ILE A 206 -4.72 -0.05 -1.43
CA ILE A 206 -5.25 0.24 -0.10
C ILE A 206 -4.71 -0.76 0.89
N LYS A 207 -4.15 -0.23 1.97
CA LYS A 207 -3.71 -0.96 3.14
C LYS A 207 -4.20 -0.22 4.38
N GLN A 208 -4.93 -0.93 5.25
CA GLN A 208 -5.39 -0.40 6.53
C GLN A 208 -5.14 -1.43 7.62
N ASP A 209 -4.56 -0.97 8.73
CA ASP A 209 -4.39 -1.80 9.91
C ASP A 209 -5.74 -1.96 10.63
N VAL A 210 -6.07 -3.19 11.00
CA VAL A 210 -7.29 -3.56 11.72
C VAL A 210 -6.93 -3.83 13.17
N ILE A 211 -7.24 -2.87 14.05
CA ILE A 211 -6.76 -2.82 15.42
C ILE A 211 -7.83 -3.38 16.36
N PRO A 212 -7.51 -4.35 17.23
CA PRO A 212 -8.46 -4.86 18.21
C PRO A 212 -9.05 -3.75 19.09
N GLY A 213 -10.36 -3.83 19.34
CA GLY A 213 -11.07 -2.84 20.16
C GLY A 213 -11.36 -1.51 19.45
N ARG A 214 -11.12 -1.40 18.14
CA ARG A 214 -11.45 -0.24 17.31
C ARG A 214 -12.15 -0.68 16.05
N ALA A 215 -13.23 0.00 15.68
CA ALA A 215 -13.77 -0.06 14.33
C ALA A 215 -13.16 1.07 13.50
N ILE A 216 -12.76 0.76 12.27
CA ILE A 216 -12.12 1.70 11.34
C ILE A 216 -12.91 1.67 10.05
N ASP A 217 -13.45 2.80 9.65
CA ASP A 217 -14.18 2.92 8.38
C ASP A 217 -13.21 3.29 7.26
N LEU A 218 -13.38 2.61 6.12
CA LEU A 218 -12.52 2.74 4.95
C LEU A 218 -13.41 2.80 3.69
N ASN A 219 -13.31 3.90 2.94
CA ASN A 219 -14.10 4.10 1.73
C ASN A 219 -13.31 3.74 0.48
N ILE A 220 -13.93 2.95 -0.41
CA ILE A 220 -13.31 2.49 -1.66
C ILE A 220 -14.34 2.51 -2.77
N THR A 221 -13.90 2.81 -4.00
CA THR A 221 -14.67 2.59 -5.20
C THR A 221 -13.89 1.69 -6.15
N PRO A 222 -14.28 0.41 -6.35
CA PRO A 222 -13.70 -0.45 -7.36
C PRO A 222 -13.99 0.09 -8.76
N THR A 223 -13.01 0.02 -9.69
CA THR A 223 -13.17 0.58 -11.05
C THR A 223 -13.01 -0.45 -12.15
N ARG A 224 -12.73 -1.69 -11.80
CA ARG A 224 -12.46 -2.73 -12.80
C ARG A 224 -12.94 -4.10 -12.33
N GLU A 225 -13.76 -4.75 -13.13
CA GLU A 225 -14.19 -6.13 -12.92
C GLU A 225 -13.00 -7.10 -12.92
N GLY A 226 -13.07 -8.13 -12.10
CA GLY A 226 -12.05 -9.17 -11.99
C GLY A 226 -11.98 -9.79 -10.60
N VAL A 227 -11.07 -10.75 -10.44
CA VAL A 227 -10.79 -11.39 -9.15
C VAL A 227 -9.44 -10.93 -8.67
N TYR A 228 -9.42 -10.34 -7.49
CA TYR A 228 -8.23 -9.80 -6.84
C TYR A 228 -7.97 -10.55 -5.53
N ARG A 229 -6.89 -10.21 -4.83
CA ARG A 229 -6.51 -10.87 -3.60
C ARG A 229 -6.43 -9.88 -2.44
N LEU A 230 -7.19 -10.15 -1.37
CA LEU A 230 -6.96 -9.59 -0.05
C LEU A 230 -5.89 -10.42 0.67
N ARG A 231 -4.99 -9.75 1.36
CA ARG A 231 -3.93 -10.37 2.17
C ARG A 231 -3.88 -9.72 3.54
N ASP A 232 -3.54 -10.52 4.55
CA ASP A 232 -3.11 -9.98 5.83
C ASP A 232 -1.68 -9.45 5.68
N SER A 233 -1.50 -8.15 5.85
CA SER A 233 -0.21 -7.46 5.70
C SER A 233 0.49 -7.20 7.03
N GLN A 234 -0.10 -7.63 8.15
CA GLN A 234 0.48 -7.59 9.48
C GLN A 234 0.81 -9.02 9.96
N PHE A 235 1.76 -9.12 10.88
CA PHE A 235 2.06 -10.41 11.50
C PHE A 235 1.01 -10.72 12.57
N SER A 236 0.02 -11.50 12.18
CA SER A 236 -1.08 -11.94 13.06
C SER A 236 -0.90 -13.36 13.63
N GLY A 237 0.34 -13.85 13.69
CA GLY A 237 0.70 -15.16 14.22
C GLY A 237 1.19 -16.14 13.15
N THR A 238 1.28 -17.44 13.51
CA THR A 238 1.97 -18.48 12.72
C THR A 238 1.45 -18.60 11.27
N TRP A 239 0.17 -18.42 11.05
CA TRP A 239 -0.48 -18.64 9.76
C TRP A 239 -0.93 -17.34 9.07
N PHE A 240 -0.35 -16.20 9.45
CA PHE A 240 -0.74 -14.91 8.88
C PHE A 240 -0.65 -14.87 7.34
N ALA A 241 0.33 -15.57 6.75
CA ALA A 241 0.47 -15.64 5.30
C ALA A 241 -0.66 -16.43 4.59
N ALA A 242 -1.35 -17.32 5.32
CA ALA A 242 -2.53 -18.04 4.83
C ALA A 242 -3.84 -17.24 5.00
N ASN A 243 -3.81 -16.16 5.79
CA ASN A 243 -4.98 -15.30 6.01
C ASN A 243 -5.23 -14.41 4.78
N GLN A 244 -5.83 -14.99 3.76
CA GLN A 244 -6.13 -14.36 2.47
C GLN A 244 -7.59 -14.62 2.11
N ALA A 245 -8.14 -13.74 1.27
CA ALA A 245 -9.46 -13.91 0.68
C ALA A 245 -9.48 -13.45 -0.78
N ASP A 246 -10.37 -13.99 -1.58
CA ASP A 246 -10.65 -13.48 -2.90
C ASP A 246 -11.54 -12.25 -2.84
N VAL A 247 -11.28 -11.30 -3.72
CA VAL A 247 -12.05 -10.07 -3.89
C VAL A 247 -12.59 -10.08 -5.32
N VAL A 248 -13.88 -10.35 -5.45
CA VAL A 248 -14.58 -10.44 -6.72
C VAL A 248 -15.23 -9.09 -7.00
N VAL A 249 -14.79 -8.41 -8.04
CA VAL A 249 -15.44 -7.18 -8.54
C VAL A 249 -16.21 -7.56 -9.78
N GLU A 250 -17.50 -7.29 -9.77
CA GLU A 250 -18.45 -7.73 -10.80
C GLU A 250 -19.43 -6.60 -11.16
N SER A 251 -20.22 -6.80 -12.20
CA SER A 251 -21.26 -5.82 -12.55
C SER A 251 -22.30 -5.70 -11.43
N ASP A 252 -22.94 -4.54 -11.32
CA ASP A 252 -23.99 -4.28 -10.32
C ASP A 252 -25.14 -5.29 -10.39
N GLU A 253 -25.48 -5.76 -11.60
CA GLU A 253 -26.53 -6.77 -11.81
C GLU A 253 -26.12 -8.14 -11.24
N VAL A 254 -24.88 -8.57 -11.50
CA VAL A 254 -24.34 -9.86 -11.01
C VAL A 254 -24.19 -9.81 -9.51
N HIS A 255 -23.67 -8.71 -8.96
CA HIS A 255 -23.51 -8.50 -7.52
C HIS A 255 -24.86 -8.56 -6.78
N ARG A 256 -25.89 -7.89 -7.28
CA ARG A 256 -27.24 -7.98 -6.67
C ARG A 256 -27.82 -9.40 -6.73
N ALA A 257 -27.66 -10.08 -7.86
CA ALA A 257 -28.11 -11.46 -7.99
C ALA A 257 -27.39 -12.41 -7.00
N TRP A 258 -26.08 -12.21 -6.82
CA TRP A 258 -25.31 -12.94 -5.81
C TRP A 258 -25.81 -12.66 -4.38
N LEU A 259 -26.04 -11.40 -4.00
CA LEU A 259 -26.57 -11.04 -2.70
C LEU A 259 -27.95 -11.66 -2.44
N GLU A 260 -28.85 -11.62 -3.42
CA GLU A 260 -30.19 -12.24 -3.31
C GLU A 260 -30.11 -13.76 -3.13
N GLN A 261 -29.18 -14.42 -3.83
CA GLN A 261 -28.96 -15.85 -3.70
C GLN A 261 -28.36 -16.19 -2.32
N ALA A 262 -27.32 -15.47 -1.90
CA ALA A 262 -26.64 -15.68 -0.64
C ALA A 262 -27.56 -15.45 0.56
N ALA A 263 -28.46 -14.47 0.50
CA ALA A 263 -29.42 -14.14 1.58
C ALA A 263 -30.43 -15.25 1.87
N ARG A 264 -30.56 -16.27 1.01
CA ARG A 264 -31.47 -17.40 1.22
C ARG A 264 -30.93 -18.44 2.22
N ALA A 265 -29.63 -18.39 2.52
CA ALA A 265 -29.00 -19.30 3.48
C ALA A 265 -28.79 -18.59 4.84
N PRO A 266 -28.74 -19.33 5.96
CA PRO A 266 -28.42 -18.74 7.26
C PRO A 266 -26.99 -18.22 7.30
N LEU A 267 -26.76 -17.17 8.11
CA LEU A 267 -25.41 -16.65 8.35
C LEU A 267 -24.54 -17.72 9.05
N GLN A 268 -23.34 -17.90 8.51
CA GLN A 268 -22.34 -18.81 9.08
C GLN A 268 -20.99 -18.10 9.17
N PRO A 269 -20.26 -18.27 10.30
CA PRO A 269 -18.90 -17.75 10.42
C PRO A 269 -17.96 -18.47 9.45
N GLY A 270 -17.04 -17.72 8.80
CA GLY A 270 -16.01 -18.29 7.97
C GLY A 270 -14.98 -19.07 8.79
N LEU A 271 -14.78 -20.35 8.45
CA LEU A 271 -13.70 -21.18 9.00
C LEU A 271 -12.64 -21.42 7.95
N THR A 272 -11.37 -21.47 8.36
CA THR A 272 -10.26 -21.73 7.45
C THR A 272 -9.50 -22.98 7.83
N LEU A 273 -8.86 -23.63 6.84
CA LEU A 273 -7.94 -24.75 7.08
C LEU A 273 -6.77 -24.34 8.01
N ALA A 274 -6.36 -23.08 8.00
CA ALA A 274 -5.32 -22.60 8.88
C ALA A 274 -5.71 -22.70 10.36
N VAL A 275 -6.97 -22.39 10.70
CA VAL A 275 -7.48 -22.50 12.07
C VAL A 275 -7.53 -23.96 12.53
N SER A 276 -8.05 -24.86 11.70
CA SER A 276 -8.15 -26.30 12.05
C SER A 276 -6.77 -26.95 12.12
N GLU A 277 -5.86 -26.64 11.21
CA GLU A 277 -4.48 -27.16 11.25
C GLU A 277 -3.73 -26.64 12.48
N TYR A 278 -3.89 -25.38 12.86
CA TYR A 278 -3.28 -24.82 14.07
C TYR A 278 -3.76 -25.57 15.32
N ALA A 279 -5.07 -25.76 15.47
CA ALA A 279 -5.65 -26.50 16.59
C ALA A 279 -5.15 -27.96 16.65
N THR A 280 -5.07 -28.63 15.51
CA THR A 280 -4.55 -29.99 15.38
C THR A 280 -3.09 -30.07 15.81
N ARG A 281 -2.27 -29.11 15.41
CA ARG A 281 -0.82 -29.07 15.77
C ARG A 281 -0.62 -28.76 17.23
N GLN A 282 -1.40 -27.86 17.83
CA GLN A 282 -1.31 -27.55 19.25
C GLN A 282 -1.65 -28.76 20.12
N ALA A 283 -2.52 -29.65 19.65
CA ALA A 283 -2.87 -30.88 20.36
C ALA A 283 -1.77 -31.97 20.30
N ARG A 284 -0.74 -31.83 19.44
CA ARG A 284 0.35 -32.82 19.32
C ARG A 284 1.42 -32.60 20.37
N PRO A 285 1.97 -33.67 21.00
CA PRO A 285 3.09 -33.55 21.96
C PRO A 285 4.34 -32.92 21.35
N ASN A 286 4.56 -33.13 20.06
CA ASN A 286 5.66 -32.54 19.30
C ASN A 286 5.12 -32.00 17.96
N PRO A 287 4.80 -30.70 17.87
CA PRO A 287 4.13 -30.14 16.70
C PRO A 287 5.03 -30.05 15.44
N GLY A 288 6.35 -30.21 15.58
CA GLY A 288 7.29 -30.06 14.44
C GLY A 288 7.37 -28.64 13.90
N TRP A 289 7.90 -28.50 12.68
CA TRP A 289 7.98 -27.21 11.99
C TRP A 289 6.60 -26.75 11.52
N ALA A 290 6.34 -25.43 11.64
CA ALA A 290 5.14 -24.83 11.11
C ALA A 290 5.14 -24.84 9.56
N THR A 291 4.06 -25.29 8.96
CA THR A 291 3.83 -25.22 7.52
C THR A 291 2.62 -24.35 7.24
N VAL A 292 2.64 -23.55 6.17
CA VAL A 292 1.49 -22.76 5.76
C VAL A 292 0.54 -23.67 4.97
N PRO A 293 -0.71 -23.87 5.40
CA PRO A 293 -1.68 -24.66 4.64
C PRO A 293 -2.07 -23.93 3.34
N PRO A 294 -2.56 -24.63 2.32
CA PRO A 294 -3.10 -24.00 1.14
C PRO A 294 -4.29 -23.08 1.50
N ALA A 295 -4.51 -22.06 0.69
CA ALA A 295 -5.69 -21.22 0.84
C ALA A 295 -6.96 -22.08 0.69
N PRO A 296 -7.94 -21.98 1.60
CA PRO A 296 -9.18 -22.73 1.47
C PRO A 296 -9.99 -22.21 0.27
N PRO A 297 -10.89 -23.03 -0.28
CA PRO A 297 -11.86 -22.53 -1.24
C PRO A 297 -12.77 -21.48 -0.57
N PRO A 298 -13.33 -20.54 -1.34
CA PRO A 298 -14.28 -19.56 -0.84
C PRO A 298 -15.50 -20.24 -0.20
N GLN A 299 -15.97 -19.67 0.91
CA GLN A 299 -17.17 -20.11 1.60
C GLN A 299 -18.19 -18.98 1.56
N VAL A 300 -19.35 -19.29 1.03
CA VAL A 300 -20.51 -18.38 1.01
C VAL A 300 -21.75 -19.11 1.48
N ASN A 301 -22.64 -18.40 2.16
CA ASN A 301 -23.89 -18.96 2.66
C ASN A 301 -24.98 -18.93 1.58
N VAL A 302 -24.77 -19.67 0.50
CA VAL A 302 -25.72 -19.82 -0.61
C VAL A 302 -26.39 -21.20 -0.62
N PRO A 303 -27.67 -21.32 -1.00
CA PRO A 303 -28.34 -22.61 -1.12
C PRO A 303 -27.63 -23.51 -2.15
N GLY A 304 -27.36 -24.75 -1.77
CA GLY A 304 -26.72 -25.73 -2.64
C GLY A 304 -25.19 -25.58 -2.76
N SER A 305 -24.58 -24.64 -2.07
CA SER A 305 -23.13 -24.75 -1.81
C SER A 305 -22.89 -26.07 -1.09
N PRO A 306 -21.97 -26.94 -1.58
CA PRO A 306 -21.69 -28.17 -0.89
C PRO A 306 -21.27 -27.81 0.54
N ASP A 307 -22.02 -28.34 1.53
CA ASP A 307 -21.52 -28.40 2.90
C ASP A 307 -20.15 -29.05 2.80
N GLN A 308 -19.10 -28.26 2.94
CA GLN A 308 -17.76 -28.82 3.00
C GLN A 308 -17.74 -29.66 4.27
N PRO A 309 -17.48 -30.97 4.15
CA PRO A 309 -17.40 -31.79 5.35
C PRO A 309 -16.32 -31.18 6.24
N HIS A 310 -16.71 -30.79 7.43
CA HIS A 310 -15.80 -30.32 8.47
C HIS A 310 -14.82 -31.39 8.97
N ASP A 311 -14.79 -32.53 8.28
CA ASP A 311 -14.02 -33.74 8.58
C ASP A 311 -12.99 -34.00 7.46
N ALA A 312 -11.93 -33.19 7.44
CA ALA A 312 -10.71 -33.56 6.74
C ALA A 312 -9.45 -33.01 7.45
#